data_a3027cc7253b174d24b3dbeae8c46d27
#
_entry.id   a3027cc7253b174d24b3dbeae8c46d27
#
_cell.length_a   1.000
_cell.length_b   1.000
_cell.length_c   1.000
_cell.angle_alpha   90.00
_cell.angle_beta   90.00
_cell.angle_gamma   90.00
#
_symmetry.space_group_name_H-M   'P 1'
#
loop_
_entity.id
_entity.type
_entity.pdbx_description
1 polymer ?
#
loop_
_entity_poly.entity_id
_entity_poly.type
_entity_poly.pdbx_seq_one_letter_code
_entity_poly.pdbx_strand_id
1 'polypeptide(L)'
;DEFYKVRFADVKRRILISQERGGSDNSKHLLTKMQTKALKLNEQFDELYSELIREMARRRIFLVNEHQLDDTQKRWVTKYFRKEVMPHITPLLIKEDIDVLQFLKDEYAYITVDLQKGDQSQYALIEIPTDHLPRFVMLPEKKGKRRKTIILLDNIIRYCLDELFKGFFEYDALNGYAMKMTRDAEYDLRYEVEFSLLEQMSEGVNQRL
;
A
#
# COMPACT_ATOMS: atom_id res chain seq x y z
N ASP A 1 6.11 2.56 -12.08
CA ASP A 1 6.78 1.44 -11.38
C ASP A 1 8.06 0.99 -12.07
N GLU A 2 8.10 0.83 -13.41
CA GLU A 2 9.31 0.42 -14.15
C GLU A 2 10.52 1.32 -13.88
N PHE A 3 10.33 2.62 -13.72
CA PHE A 3 11.42 3.53 -13.38
C PHE A 3 12.14 3.12 -12.08
N TYR A 4 11.38 2.77 -11.02
CA TYR A 4 11.96 2.34 -9.76
C TYR A 4 12.43 0.89 -9.79
N LYS A 5 11.68 0.00 -10.41
CA LYS A 5 12.02 -1.43 -10.52
C LYS A 5 13.30 -1.67 -11.29
N VAL A 6 13.54 -0.94 -12.37
CA VAL A 6 14.63 -1.21 -13.32
C VAL A 6 15.69 -0.13 -13.26
N ARG A 7 15.34 1.12 -13.62
CA ARG A 7 16.33 2.18 -13.84
C ARG A 7 16.98 2.67 -12.56
N PHE A 8 16.17 2.92 -11.54
CA PHE A 8 16.66 3.40 -10.25
C PHE A 8 17.45 2.32 -9.53
N ALA A 9 16.97 1.09 -9.56
CA ALA A 9 17.62 -0.07 -8.98
C ALA A 9 18.99 -0.37 -9.65
N ASP A 10 19.06 -0.33 -10.99
CA ASP A 10 20.32 -0.51 -11.72
C ASP A 10 21.40 0.52 -11.31
N VAL A 11 21.01 1.81 -11.19
CA VAL A 11 21.95 2.85 -10.74
C VAL A 11 22.42 2.61 -9.31
N LYS A 12 21.51 2.23 -8.38
CA LYS A 12 21.88 1.86 -7.00
C LYS A 12 22.88 0.71 -6.97
N ARG A 13 22.63 -0.33 -7.75
CA ARG A 13 23.51 -1.51 -7.83
C ARG A 13 24.90 -1.16 -8.34
N ARG A 14 25.00 -0.34 -9.40
CA ARG A 14 26.30 0.15 -9.90
C ARG A 14 27.09 0.88 -8.82
N ILE A 15 26.43 1.68 -8.00
CA ILE A 15 27.06 2.37 -6.86
C ILE A 15 27.63 1.36 -5.87
N LEU A 16 26.88 0.31 -5.50
CA LEU A 16 27.34 -0.72 -4.56
C LEU A 16 28.55 -1.47 -5.11
N ILE A 17 28.50 -1.94 -6.37
CA ILE A 17 29.62 -2.64 -7.03
C ILE A 17 30.85 -1.74 -7.14
N SER A 18 30.67 -0.45 -7.46
CA SER A 18 31.78 0.51 -7.54
C SER A 18 32.45 0.74 -6.20
N GLN A 19 31.68 0.79 -5.10
CA GLN A 19 32.21 0.92 -3.76
C GLN A 19 33.06 -0.29 -3.34
N GLU A 20 32.63 -1.51 -3.68
CA GLU A 20 33.37 -2.74 -3.39
C GLU A 20 34.69 -2.81 -4.16
N ARG A 21 34.75 -2.23 -5.38
CA ARG A 21 35.92 -2.24 -6.25
C ARG A 21 36.86 -1.04 -6.08
N GLY A 22 36.54 -0.11 -5.15
CA GLY A 22 37.37 1.09 -4.89
C GLY A 22 37.39 2.08 -6.06
N GLY A 23 36.44 2.00 -6.99
CA GLY A 23 36.34 2.85 -8.18
C GLY A 23 35.58 4.15 -7.93
N SER A 24 35.95 5.22 -8.64
CA SER A 24 35.15 6.46 -8.72
C SER A 24 34.11 6.28 -9.82
N ASP A 25 32.81 6.15 -9.45
CA ASP A 25 31.72 6.03 -10.41
C ASP A 25 30.85 7.29 -10.39
N ASN A 26 30.47 7.73 -11.60
CA ASN A 26 29.59 8.88 -11.82
C ASN A 26 28.12 8.56 -11.46
N SER A 27 27.83 7.30 -11.08
CA SER A 27 26.49 6.82 -10.75
C SER A 27 25.88 7.51 -9.51
N LYS A 28 26.70 7.97 -8.55
CA LYS A 28 26.21 8.78 -7.43
C LYS A 28 25.61 10.10 -7.87
N HIS A 29 26.27 10.79 -8.81
CA HIS A 29 25.74 12.03 -9.39
C HIS A 29 24.47 11.78 -10.20
N LEU A 30 24.43 10.69 -10.96
CA LEU A 30 23.23 10.30 -11.68
C LEU A 30 22.07 9.98 -10.73
N LEU A 31 22.32 9.25 -9.64
CA LEU A 31 21.31 8.95 -8.62
C LEU A 31 20.72 10.25 -8.03
N THR A 32 21.58 11.20 -7.66
CA THR A 32 21.14 12.50 -7.13
C THR A 32 20.27 13.27 -8.13
N LYS A 33 20.65 13.27 -9.41
CA LYS A 33 19.83 13.89 -10.48
C LYS A 33 18.47 13.21 -10.61
N MET A 34 18.43 11.88 -10.58
CA MET A 34 17.19 11.10 -10.66
C MET A 34 16.29 11.42 -9.47
N GLN A 35 16.83 11.43 -8.25
CA GLN A 35 16.09 11.78 -7.03
C GLN A 35 15.52 13.21 -7.09
N THR A 36 16.36 14.20 -7.46
CA THR A 36 15.92 15.58 -7.60
C THR A 36 14.79 15.72 -8.63
N LYS A 37 14.90 15.01 -9.75
CA LYS A 37 13.85 15.04 -10.78
C LYS A 37 12.57 14.36 -10.29
N ALA A 38 12.66 13.24 -9.56
CA ALA A 38 11.52 12.55 -8.99
C ALA A 38 10.79 13.41 -7.95
N LEU A 39 11.53 14.09 -7.06
CA LEU A 39 10.95 15.03 -6.09
C LEU A 39 10.19 16.17 -6.78
N LYS A 40 10.80 16.79 -7.81
CA LYS A 40 10.14 17.84 -8.58
C LYS A 40 8.87 17.35 -9.28
N LEU A 41 8.86 16.11 -9.80
CA LEU A 41 7.66 15.53 -10.40
C LEU A 41 6.57 15.27 -9.35
N ASN A 42 6.94 14.88 -8.12
CA ASN A 42 5.98 14.72 -7.03
C ASN A 42 5.37 16.07 -6.63
N GLU A 43 6.17 17.14 -6.52
CA GLU A 43 5.65 18.50 -6.27
C GLU A 43 4.65 18.93 -7.34
N GLN A 44 4.98 18.75 -8.62
CA GLN A 44 4.07 19.04 -9.73
C GLN A 44 2.79 18.20 -9.69
N PHE A 45 2.91 16.93 -9.31
CA PHE A 45 1.75 16.06 -9.12
C PHE A 45 0.82 16.60 -8.02
N ASP A 46 1.37 16.99 -6.88
CA ASP A 46 0.60 17.51 -5.75
C ASP A 46 -0.13 18.83 -6.09
N GLU A 47 0.52 19.72 -6.86
CA GLU A 47 -0.10 20.92 -7.37
C GLU A 47 -1.27 20.61 -8.30
N LEU A 48 -1.06 19.77 -9.31
CA LEU A 48 -2.09 19.35 -10.27
C LEU A 48 -3.24 18.60 -9.58
N TYR A 49 -2.91 17.73 -8.63
CA TYR A 49 -3.92 17.01 -7.84
C TYR A 49 -4.79 17.99 -7.06
N SER A 50 -4.17 18.98 -6.40
CA SER A 50 -4.88 20.00 -5.64
C SER A 50 -5.78 20.86 -6.54
N GLU A 51 -5.34 21.18 -7.77
CA GLU A 51 -6.14 21.89 -8.75
C GLU A 51 -7.32 21.04 -9.23
N LEU A 52 -7.09 19.76 -9.54
CA LEU A 52 -8.14 18.82 -9.94
C LEU A 52 -9.23 18.71 -8.86
N ILE A 53 -8.86 18.59 -7.59
CA ILE A 53 -9.83 18.51 -6.47
C ILE A 53 -10.67 19.78 -6.40
N ARG A 54 -10.07 20.97 -6.61
CA ARG A 54 -10.81 22.24 -6.67
C ARG A 54 -11.80 22.29 -7.85
N GLU A 55 -11.37 21.84 -9.03
CA GLU A 55 -12.25 21.78 -10.21
C GLU A 55 -13.41 20.80 -10.03
N MET A 56 -13.14 19.64 -9.44
CA MET A 56 -14.19 18.68 -9.08
C MET A 56 -15.21 19.29 -8.14
N ALA A 57 -14.76 20.02 -7.11
CA ALA A 57 -15.64 20.69 -6.14
C ALA A 57 -16.52 21.75 -6.82
N ARG A 58 -16.00 22.54 -7.79
CA ARG A 58 -16.78 23.50 -8.61
C ARG A 58 -17.91 22.81 -9.36
N ARG A 59 -17.70 21.55 -9.79
CA ARG A 59 -18.69 20.70 -10.46
C ARG A 59 -19.56 19.90 -9.49
N ARG A 60 -19.51 20.21 -8.18
CA ARG A 60 -20.23 19.53 -7.11
C ARG A 60 -19.86 18.06 -6.94
N ILE A 61 -18.65 17.69 -7.30
CA ILE A 61 -18.06 16.37 -7.07
C ILE A 61 -17.01 16.54 -5.97
N PHE A 62 -17.16 15.80 -4.88
CA PHE A 62 -16.30 15.91 -3.70
C PHE A 62 -15.65 14.58 -3.41
N LEU A 63 -14.32 14.52 -3.41
CA LEU A 63 -13.56 13.43 -2.86
C LEU A 63 -13.32 13.72 -1.38
N VAL A 64 -13.77 12.82 -0.52
CA VAL A 64 -13.69 12.97 0.95
C VAL A 64 -12.86 11.84 1.54
N ASN A 65 -12.25 12.11 2.70
CA ASN A 65 -11.59 11.10 3.51
C ASN A 65 -12.48 10.67 4.70
N GLU A 66 -12.01 9.73 5.51
CA GLU A 66 -12.70 9.17 6.66
C GLU A 66 -13.06 10.19 7.73
N HIS A 67 -12.29 11.28 7.86
CA HIS A 67 -12.53 12.33 8.88
C HIS A 67 -13.61 13.33 8.45
N GLN A 68 -13.95 13.36 7.15
CA GLN A 68 -14.91 14.30 6.56
C GLN A 68 -16.32 13.71 6.42
N LEU A 69 -16.54 12.49 6.87
CA LEU A 69 -17.83 11.81 6.83
C LEU A 69 -18.81 12.41 7.82
N ASP A 70 -20.04 12.71 7.36
CA ASP A 70 -21.15 13.01 8.27
C ASP A 70 -21.79 11.73 8.85
N ASP A 71 -22.66 11.87 9.86
CA ASP A 71 -23.22 10.73 10.59
C ASP A 71 -24.03 9.77 9.70
N THR A 72 -24.67 10.28 8.64
CA THR A 72 -25.40 9.43 7.69
C THR A 72 -24.42 8.63 6.83
N GLN A 73 -23.36 9.27 6.37
CA GLN A 73 -22.29 8.65 5.60
C GLN A 73 -21.52 7.63 6.44
N LYS A 74 -21.20 7.95 7.70
CA LYS A 74 -20.57 7.03 8.66
C LYS A 74 -21.36 5.74 8.80
N ARG A 75 -22.67 5.83 9.06
CA ARG A 75 -23.56 4.65 9.17
C ARG A 75 -23.59 3.84 7.87
N TRP A 76 -23.63 4.52 6.73
CA TRP A 76 -23.64 3.85 5.44
C TRP A 76 -22.31 3.16 5.17
N VAL A 77 -21.18 3.82 5.42
CA VAL A 77 -19.82 3.29 5.25
C VAL A 77 -19.63 2.04 6.11
N THR A 78 -20.03 2.07 7.39
CA THR A 78 -19.95 0.89 8.27
C THR A 78 -20.78 -0.29 7.73
N LYS A 79 -21.99 -0.01 7.24
CA LYS A 79 -22.83 -1.05 6.65
C LYS A 79 -22.23 -1.62 5.36
N TYR A 80 -21.71 -0.74 4.49
CA TYR A 80 -21.04 -1.12 3.26
C TYR A 80 -19.79 -1.95 3.55
N PHE A 81 -18.98 -1.51 4.50
CA PHE A 81 -17.80 -2.22 4.92
C PHE A 81 -18.12 -3.65 5.38
N ARG A 82 -19.05 -3.82 6.31
CA ARG A 82 -19.42 -5.15 6.83
C ARG A 82 -19.93 -6.09 5.75
N LYS A 83 -20.72 -5.56 4.80
CA LYS A 83 -21.39 -6.39 3.79
C LYS A 83 -20.50 -6.68 2.58
N GLU A 84 -19.82 -5.66 2.08
CA GLU A 84 -19.14 -5.73 0.79
C GLU A 84 -17.60 -5.82 0.93
N VAL A 85 -17.00 -5.15 1.92
CA VAL A 85 -15.54 -5.03 2.01
C VAL A 85 -14.93 -6.11 2.91
N MET A 86 -15.47 -6.29 4.10
CA MET A 86 -14.96 -7.21 5.11
C MET A 86 -14.80 -8.67 4.60
N PRO A 87 -15.69 -9.23 3.75
CA PRO A 87 -15.53 -10.57 3.21
C PRO A 87 -14.28 -10.75 2.32
N HIS A 88 -13.70 -9.67 1.82
CA HIS A 88 -12.51 -9.68 0.95
C HIS A 88 -11.22 -9.27 1.66
N ILE A 89 -11.27 -9.09 2.99
CA ILE A 89 -10.11 -8.69 3.78
C ILE A 89 -9.68 -9.82 4.71
N THR A 90 -8.40 -10.13 4.66
CA THR A 90 -7.74 -11.02 5.62
C THR A 90 -6.52 -10.29 6.19
N PRO A 91 -6.61 -9.73 7.42
CA PRO A 91 -5.46 -9.09 8.04
C PRO A 91 -4.34 -10.10 8.33
N LEU A 92 -3.12 -9.77 7.92
CA LEU A 92 -1.91 -10.51 8.27
C LEU A 92 -1.26 -9.87 9.48
N LEU A 93 -1.20 -10.57 10.60
CA LEU A 93 -0.43 -10.12 11.77
C LEU A 93 1.06 -10.30 11.52
N ILE A 94 1.81 -9.23 11.74
CA ILE A 94 3.26 -9.24 11.60
C ILE A 94 3.86 -9.71 12.92
N LYS A 95 4.52 -10.88 12.89
CA LYS A 95 5.30 -11.44 13.99
C LYS A 95 6.78 -11.51 13.59
N GLU A 96 7.66 -11.66 14.56
CA GLU A 96 9.12 -11.68 14.32
C GLU A 96 9.58 -12.80 13.37
N ASP A 97 8.85 -13.90 13.32
CA ASP A 97 9.14 -15.09 12.51
C ASP A 97 8.52 -15.04 11.10
N ILE A 98 7.76 -14.00 10.78
CA ILE A 98 7.09 -13.88 9.47
C ILE A 98 7.92 -13.03 8.52
N ASP A 99 8.33 -13.61 7.40
CA ASP A 99 8.85 -12.85 6.27
C ASP A 99 7.71 -12.14 5.53
N VAL A 100 7.49 -10.88 5.88
CA VAL A 100 6.41 -10.05 5.32
C VAL A 100 6.55 -9.87 3.80
N LEU A 101 7.79 -9.94 3.28
CA LEU A 101 8.05 -9.75 1.84
C LEU A 101 7.40 -10.82 0.97
N GLN A 102 7.20 -12.02 1.50
CA GLN A 102 6.52 -13.12 0.80
C GLN A 102 5.03 -12.84 0.55
N PHE A 103 4.41 -12.03 1.42
CA PHE A 103 2.98 -11.70 1.34
C PHE A 103 2.69 -10.43 0.53
N LEU A 104 3.71 -9.59 0.35
CA LEU A 104 3.56 -8.37 -0.42
C LEU A 104 3.66 -8.68 -1.90
N LYS A 105 2.69 -8.23 -2.68
CA LYS A 105 2.67 -8.31 -4.14
C LYS A 105 3.00 -6.95 -4.73
N ASP A 106 3.70 -6.94 -5.84
CA ASP A 106 3.93 -5.73 -6.61
C ASP A 106 2.61 -5.18 -7.17
N GLU A 107 2.54 -3.85 -7.30
CA GLU A 107 1.37 -3.13 -7.84
C GLU A 107 0.15 -3.06 -6.92
N TYR A 108 0.12 -3.85 -5.85
CA TYR A 108 -0.95 -3.78 -4.85
C TYR A 108 -0.71 -2.65 -3.83
N ALA A 109 -1.79 -2.16 -3.30
CA ALA A 109 -1.77 -1.20 -2.19
C ALA A 109 -2.20 -1.90 -0.89
N TYR A 110 -1.60 -1.48 0.20
CA TYR A 110 -1.79 -2.06 1.52
C TYR A 110 -2.11 -0.97 2.55
N ILE A 111 -2.70 -1.38 3.65
CA ILE A 111 -2.78 -0.59 4.88
C ILE A 111 -1.94 -1.31 5.94
N THR A 112 -0.89 -0.65 6.42
CA THR A 112 -0.18 -1.08 7.62
C THR A 112 -0.93 -0.57 8.82
N VAL A 113 -1.27 -1.46 9.74
CA VAL A 113 -2.02 -1.15 10.95
C VAL A 113 -1.10 -1.25 12.15
N ASP A 114 -1.14 -0.23 13.01
CA ASP A 114 -0.43 -0.15 14.28
C ASP A 114 -1.47 -0.24 15.41
N LEU A 115 -1.41 -1.33 16.18
CA LEU A 115 -2.25 -1.60 17.35
C LEU A 115 -1.39 -1.33 18.59
N GLN A 116 -1.64 -0.26 19.28
CA GLN A 116 -0.87 0.17 20.47
C GLN A 116 -1.62 -0.17 21.75
N LYS A 117 -0.93 -0.81 22.68
CA LYS A 117 -1.40 -1.06 24.05
C LYS A 117 -0.31 -0.72 25.05
N GLY A 118 -0.49 0.38 25.79
CA GLY A 118 0.58 0.95 26.62
C GLY A 118 1.82 1.22 25.81
N ASP A 119 2.95 0.64 26.21
CA ASP A 119 4.25 0.77 25.51
C ASP A 119 4.49 -0.32 24.44
N GLN A 120 3.52 -1.19 24.20
CA GLN A 120 3.63 -2.27 23.22
C GLN A 120 2.88 -1.93 21.94
N SER A 121 3.50 -2.24 20.79
CA SER A 121 2.88 -2.15 19.47
C SER A 121 2.82 -3.52 18.81
N GLN A 122 1.67 -3.84 18.24
CA GLN A 122 1.50 -4.95 17.32
C GLN A 122 1.18 -4.40 15.94
N TYR A 123 1.67 -5.06 14.91
CA TYR A 123 1.47 -4.60 13.55
C TYR A 123 0.68 -5.62 12.75
N ALA A 124 -0.15 -5.12 11.85
CA ALA A 124 -0.86 -5.93 10.88
C ALA A 124 -0.78 -5.30 9.49
N LEU A 125 -0.94 -6.13 8.46
CA LEU A 125 -0.98 -5.72 7.07
C LEU A 125 -2.34 -6.11 6.48
N ILE A 126 -2.96 -5.20 5.75
CA ILE A 126 -4.22 -5.42 5.04
C ILE A 126 -4.00 -5.11 3.57
N GLU A 127 -4.19 -6.09 2.69
CA GLU A 127 -4.26 -5.86 1.25
C GLU A 127 -5.57 -5.13 0.91
N ILE A 128 -5.52 -4.05 0.14
CA ILE A 128 -6.71 -3.33 -0.31
C ILE A 128 -7.32 -4.12 -1.48
N PRO A 129 -8.54 -4.66 -1.36
CA PRO A 129 -9.10 -5.63 -2.30
C PRO A 129 -9.61 -4.98 -3.59
N THR A 130 -8.73 -4.31 -4.34
CA THR A 130 -9.09 -3.61 -5.59
C THR A 130 -9.40 -4.53 -6.76
N ASP A 131 -9.07 -5.82 -6.66
CA ASP A 131 -9.43 -6.85 -7.64
C ASP A 131 -10.92 -7.22 -7.56
N HIS A 132 -11.53 -7.01 -6.40
CA HIS A 132 -12.91 -7.37 -6.13
C HIS A 132 -13.84 -6.16 -6.02
N LEU A 133 -13.30 -5.02 -5.60
CA LEU A 133 -14.07 -3.82 -5.27
C LEU A 133 -13.52 -2.58 -5.97
N PRO A 134 -14.39 -1.64 -6.36
CA PRO A 134 -13.95 -0.38 -6.94
C PRO A 134 -13.17 0.47 -5.92
N ARG A 135 -12.04 1.02 -6.35
CA ARG A 135 -11.24 1.91 -5.51
C ARG A 135 -11.97 3.20 -5.13
N PHE A 136 -12.83 3.70 -6.03
CA PHE A 136 -13.64 4.90 -5.81
C PHE A 136 -15.08 4.49 -5.52
N VAL A 137 -15.56 4.78 -4.33
CA VAL A 137 -16.89 4.39 -3.85
C VAL A 137 -17.77 5.63 -3.76
N MET A 138 -18.94 5.58 -4.42
CA MET A 138 -19.93 6.65 -4.34
C MET A 138 -20.72 6.56 -3.05
N LEU A 139 -20.71 7.65 -2.27
CA LEU A 139 -21.56 7.75 -1.08
C LEU A 139 -22.99 8.15 -1.46
N PRO A 140 -23.99 7.75 -0.64
CA PRO A 140 -25.37 8.08 -0.93
C PRO A 140 -25.60 9.59 -0.96
N GLU A 141 -26.35 10.03 -1.95
CA GLU A 141 -26.74 11.42 -2.10
C GLU A 141 -27.73 11.85 -1.01
N LYS A 142 -27.53 13.04 -0.44
CA LYS A 142 -28.56 13.65 0.41
C LYS A 142 -29.75 14.14 -0.41
N LYS A 143 -30.97 13.81 0.00
CA LYS A 143 -32.19 14.29 -0.63
C LYS A 143 -32.14 15.83 -0.81
N GLY A 144 -32.36 16.29 -2.03
CA GLY A 144 -32.39 17.71 -2.37
C GLY A 144 -31.04 18.39 -2.62
N LYS A 145 -29.93 17.71 -2.49
CA LYS A 145 -28.59 18.22 -2.81
C LYS A 145 -28.02 17.47 -4.01
N ARG A 146 -27.89 18.15 -5.15
CA ARG A 146 -27.16 17.63 -6.34
C ARG A 146 -25.64 17.66 -6.07
N ARG A 147 -25.18 16.85 -5.12
CA ARG A 147 -23.77 16.75 -4.73
C ARG A 147 -23.35 15.30 -4.79
N LYS A 148 -22.39 14.98 -5.65
CA LYS A 148 -21.76 13.65 -5.70
C LYS A 148 -20.60 13.63 -4.71
N THR A 149 -20.59 12.67 -3.82
CA THR A 149 -19.51 12.48 -2.84
C THR A 149 -18.88 11.12 -3.07
N ILE A 150 -17.57 11.10 -3.20
CA ILE A 150 -16.75 9.91 -3.46
C ILE A 150 -15.81 9.73 -2.30
N ILE A 151 -15.60 8.50 -1.88
CA ILE A 151 -14.59 8.10 -0.90
C ILE A 151 -13.71 7.00 -1.49
N LEU A 152 -12.42 6.96 -1.13
CA LEU A 152 -11.56 5.87 -1.52
C LEU A 152 -11.80 4.63 -0.65
N LEU A 153 -11.60 3.45 -1.22
CA LEU A 153 -11.77 2.18 -0.52
C LEU A 153 -10.82 2.06 0.69
N ASP A 154 -9.59 2.54 0.56
CA ASP A 154 -8.63 2.59 1.66
C ASP A 154 -9.10 3.48 2.82
N ASN A 155 -9.79 4.60 2.54
CA ASN A 155 -10.37 5.44 3.58
C ASN A 155 -11.56 4.75 4.28
N ILE A 156 -12.36 3.96 3.56
CA ILE A 156 -13.41 3.12 4.14
C ILE A 156 -12.81 2.10 5.10
N ILE A 157 -11.75 1.42 4.68
CA ILE A 157 -11.07 0.41 5.50
C ILE A 157 -10.49 1.07 6.75
N ARG A 158 -9.77 2.21 6.62
CA ARG A 158 -9.22 2.94 7.78
C ARG A 158 -10.30 3.39 8.76
N TYR A 159 -11.43 3.86 8.26
CA TYR A 159 -12.56 4.23 9.11
C TYR A 159 -13.11 3.04 9.91
N CYS A 160 -13.06 1.84 9.35
CA CYS A 160 -13.64 0.63 9.92
C CYS A 160 -12.59 -0.33 10.52
N LEU A 161 -11.36 0.10 10.76
CA LEU A 161 -10.32 -0.78 11.34
C LEU A 161 -10.76 -1.40 12.66
N ASP A 162 -11.46 -0.64 13.52
CA ASP A 162 -12.00 -1.14 14.78
C ASP A 162 -12.94 -2.36 14.58
N GLU A 163 -13.69 -2.41 13.49
CA GLU A 163 -14.56 -3.54 13.15
C GLU A 163 -13.79 -4.85 12.84
N LEU A 164 -12.54 -4.72 12.38
CA LEU A 164 -11.68 -5.88 12.06
C LEU A 164 -10.96 -6.43 13.30
N PHE A 165 -10.55 -5.56 14.21
CA PHE A 165 -9.65 -5.95 15.30
C PHE A 165 -10.34 -6.05 16.66
N LYS A 166 -11.49 -5.39 16.85
CA LYS A 166 -12.26 -5.42 18.08
C LYS A 166 -12.71 -6.84 18.43
N GLY A 167 -12.39 -7.25 19.65
CA GLY A 167 -12.71 -8.60 20.16
C GLY A 167 -11.63 -9.65 19.87
N PHE A 168 -10.65 -9.37 19.02
CA PHE A 168 -9.48 -10.22 18.81
C PHE A 168 -8.25 -9.69 19.53
N PHE A 169 -8.13 -8.36 19.64
CA PHE A 169 -7.01 -7.69 20.27
C PHE A 169 -7.49 -6.60 21.21
N GLU A 170 -6.72 -6.39 22.28
CA GLU A 170 -6.88 -5.24 23.16
C GLU A 170 -5.89 -4.16 22.72
N TYR A 171 -6.35 -2.95 22.48
CA TYR A 171 -5.54 -1.80 22.10
C TYR A 171 -6.15 -0.51 22.67
N ASP A 172 -5.27 0.47 22.94
CA ASP A 172 -5.64 1.82 23.39
C ASP A 172 -5.73 2.77 22.19
N ALA A 173 -4.91 2.50 21.14
CA ALA A 173 -4.91 3.25 19.88
C ALA A 173 -4.77 2.30 18.69
N LEU A 174 -5.44 2.67 17.59
CA LEU A 174 -5.47 1.92 16.34
C LEU A 174 -5.27 2.89 15.19
N ASN A 175 -4.13 2.76 14.49
CA ASN A 175 -3.77 3.63 13.38
C ASN A 175 -3.54 2.83 12.09
N GLY A 176 -3.98 3.40 10.96
CA GLY A 176 -3.81 2.77 9.64
C GLY A 176 -3.09 3.69 8.65
N TYR A 177 -2.03 3.19 8.03
CA TYR A 177 -1.20 3.94 7.08
C TYR A 177 -1.21 3.25 5.71
N ALA A 178 -1.51 4.01 4.66
CA ALA A 178 -1.45 3.47 3.30
C ALA A 178 0.01 3.23 2.89
N MET A 179 0.27 2.06 2.31
CA MET A 179 1.58 1.65 1.83
C MET A 179 1.48 1.07 0.43
N LYS A 180 2.48 1.34 -0.39
CA LYS A 180 2.73 0.62 -1.64
C LYS A 180 4.20 0.20 -1.67
N MET A 181 4.46 -1.03 -2.09
CA MET A 181 5.79 -1.55 -2.29
C MET A 181 6.07 -1.72 -3.79
N THR A 182 7.32 -1.55 -4.17
CA THR A 182 7.84 -1.88 -5.49
C THR A 182 9.18 -2.58 -5.31
N ARG A 183 9.30 -3.80 -5.82
CA ARG A 183 10.54 -4.58 -5.76
C ARG A 183 11.48 -4.22 -6.91
N ASP A 184 12.77 -4.48 -6.70
CA ASP A 184 13.77 -4.49 -7.77
C ASP A 184 13.54 -5.71 -8.67
N ALA A 185 13.50 -5.50 -10.00
CA ALA A 185 13.25 -6.56 -10.98
C ALA A 185 14.24 -7.73 -10.91
N GLU A 186 15.50 -7.47 -10.48
CA GLU A 186 16.48 -8.56 -10.31
C GLU A 186 16.35 -9.30 -8.97
N TYR A 187 15.72 -8.67 -7.96
CA TYR A 187 15.41 -9.36 -6.72
C TYR A 187 14.38 -10.46 -6.98
N ASP A 188 13.37 -10.18 -7.79
CA ASP A 188 12.36 -11.17 -8.18
C ASP A 188 12.99 -12.36 -8.91
N LEU A 189 13.91 -12.10 -9.85
CA LEU A 189 14.62 -13.15 -10.59
C LEU A 189 15.47 -14.05 -9.68
N ARG A 190 16.17 -13.49 -8.70
CA ARG A 190 16.97 -14.27 -7.74
C ARG A 190 16.07 -15.13 -6.85
N TYR A 191 14.97 -14.58 -6.39
CA TYR A 191 14.02 -15.27 -5.53
C TYR A 191 13.37 -16.44 -6.27
N GLU A 192 12.94 -16.24 -7.53
CA GLU A 192 12.39 -17.30 -8.36
C GLU A 192 13.43 -18.40 -8.66
N VAL A 193 14.71 -18.02 -8.92
CA VAL A 193 15.78 -18.99 -9.16
C VAL A 193 16.13 -19.77 -7.90
N GLU A 194 16.20 -19.14 -6.73
CA GLU A 194 16.47 -19.83 -5.47
C GLU A 194 15.33 -20.79 -5.08
N PHE A 195 14.08 -20.39 -5.25
CA PHE A 195 12.91 -21.26 -5.02
C PHE A 195 12.89 -22.45 -5.99
N SER A 196 13.10 -22.20 -7.29
CA SER A 196 13.15 -23.24 -8.30
C SER A 196 14.29 -24.24 -8.03
N LEU A 197 15.46 -23.77 -7.57
CA LEU A 197 16.58 -24.63 -7.17
C LEU A 197 16.25 -25.45 -5.92
N LEU A 198 15.63 -24.87 -4.93
CA LEU A 198 15.21 -25.55 -3.70
C LEU A 198 14.12 -26.61 -3.97
N GLU A 199 13.17 -26.33 -4.85
CA GLU A 199 12.17 -27.29 -5.31
C GLU A 199 12.82 -28.45 -6.06
N GLN A 200 13.72 -28.19 -7.01
CA GLN A 200 14.45 -29.22 -7.75
C GLN A 200 15.33 -30.07 -6.86
N MET A 201 15.97 -29.46 -5.83
CA MET A 201 16.76 -30.21 -4.84
C MET A 201 15.86 -31.08 -3.94
N SER A 202 14.71 -30.59 -3.54
CA SER A 202 13.73 -31.31 -2.74
C SER A 202 13.13 -32.50 -3.51
N GLU A 203 12.80 -32.34 -4.78
CA GLU A 203 12.34 -33.43 -5.65
C GLU A 203 13.43 -34.47 -5.90
N GLY A 204 14.69 -34.03 -6.09
CA GLY A 204 15.84 -34.92 -6.27
C GLY A 204 16.18 -35.76 -5.04
N VAL A 205 15.85 -35.27 -3.83
CA VAL A 205 16.01 -36.03 -2.58
C VAL A 205 14.87 -37.04 -2.39
N ASN A 206 13.65 -36.67 -2.72
CA ASN A 206 12.47 -37.55 -2.61
C ASN A 206 12.45 -38.69 -3.64
N GLN A 207 13.21 -38.59 -4.74
CA GLN A 207 13.35 -39.67 -5.73
C GLN A 207 14.44 -40.70 -5.36
N ARG A 208 15.22 -40.48 -4.29
CA ARG A 208 16.30 -41.34 -3.83
C ARG A 208 16.00 -42.12 -2.52
N LEU A 209 14.76 -41.97 -2.03
CA LEU A 209 14.20 -42.77 -0.93
C LEU A 209 13.14 -43.73 -1.49
#